data_c785a487f721cf34b351647c9c5cac42
#
_entry.id   c785a487f721cf34b351647c9c5cac42
#
_cell.length_a   1.000
_cell.length_b   1.000
_cell.length_c   1.000
_cell.angle_alpha   90.00
_cell.angle_beta   90.00
_cell.angle_gamma   90.00
#
_symmetry.space_group_name_H-M   'P 1'
#
loop_
_entity.id
_entity.type
_entity.pdbx_description
1 polymer ?
#
loop_
_entity_poly.entity_id
_entity_poly.type
_entity_poly.pdbx_seq_one_letter_code
_entity_poly.pdbx_strand_id
1 'polypeptide(L)'
;MAYDFSENIQRGILYLLKSDKDFYLQIVNLVKPEFFEFPSHSRIFECVQEHYEKYGKLPTDDFIVQDVKGKLSPKESASDYEDELSYINNVDSDTTANDEYMLDLVEGFAKKEAMKGAIADSINLIKEDRMDEVEALVKQALLINRDIDTGQDYFGDVMGRWERLFNKKQETKYKSFLPSLNRSLEGGLGAKELAMVVAPPGVGKSLFLVNQGVHSMMEGRKVLYISLEMSEDKIAQRFDSVMTLMPQMKLKDPANQLTVKERLGMFQKEFGGELMIKEFPTGQASINTIRNLLVQLRNYNEFEPDVLIVDYLELLRPNREVQQEYLAQQRIAEELRGVAMEHGMLCWTASQTNRQGRMVKVITDSELGDSYGKIRTCDLAISLNQNEEEYDNGRMRGYVMKSRNGRARFLFPMNVDYGTLRMTEGDELEDDE
;
A
#
# COMPACT_ATOMS: atom_id res chain seq x y z
N MET A 1 11.34 -19.76 -31.35
CA MET A 1 10.41 -19.02 -30.47
C MET A 1 9.40 -18.33 -31.39
N ALA A 2 8.12 -18.34 -31.11
CA ALA A 2 7.20 -17.50 -31.86
C ALA A 2 7.33 -16.08 -31.30
N TYR A 3 7.72 -15.13 -32.12
CA TYR A 3 7.77 -13.71 -31.77
C TYR A 3 6.35 -13.19 -31.72
N ASP A 4 6.02 -12.43 -30.63
CA ASP A 4 4.66 -11.91 -30.45
C ASP A 4 4.36 -10.67 -31.32
N PHE A 5 5.40 -10.05 -31.89
CA PHE A 5 5.28 -8.89 -32.76
C PHE A 5 5.42 -9.28 -34.24
N SER A 6 4.47 -8.83 -35.05
CA SER A 6 4.65 -8.87 -36.51
C SER A 6 5.81 -7.95 -36.93
N GLU A 7 6.40 -8.22 -38.10
CA GLU A 7 7.50 -7.40 -38.66
C GLU A 7 7.14 -5.91 -38.74
N ASN A 8 5.90 -5.59 -39.13
CA ASN A 8 5.42 -4.21 -39.19
C ASN A 8 5.36 -3.53 -37.81
N ILE A 9 5.01 -4.26 -36.77
CA ILE A 9 5.00 -3.72 -35.39
C ILE A 9 6.43 -3.47 -34.94
N GLN A 10 7.38 -4.38 -35.21
CA GLN A 10 8.79 -4.19 -34.86
C GLN A 10 9.37 -2.97 -35.59
N ARG A 11 9.04 -2.76 -36.87
CA ARG A 11 9.42 -1.56 -37.62
C ARG A 11 8.78 -0.29 -37.06
N GLY A 12 7.51 -0.36 -36.65
CA GLY A 12 6.84 0.77 -35.99
C GLY A 12 7.50 1.17 -34.67
N ILE A 13 7.87 0.20 -33.84
CA ILE A 13 8.63 0.44 -32.60
C ILE A 13 9.98 1.11 -32.89
N LEU A 14 10.72 0.60 -33.87
CA LEU A 14 12.02 1.17 -34.26
C LEU A 14 11.89 2.57 -34.86
N TYR A 15 10.81 2.83 -35.64
CA TYR A 15 10.52 4.16 -36.16
C TYR A 15 10.32 5.16 -35.03
N LEU A 16 9.46 4.84 -34.05
CA LEU A 16 9.21 5.71 -32.93
C LEU A 16 10.45 5.88 -32.04
N LEU A 17 11.19 4.81 -31.78
CA LEU A 17 12.43 4.86 -31.00
C LEU A 17 13.49 5.80 -31.58
N LYS A 18 13.58 5.91 -32.91
CA LYS A 18 14.57 6.78 -33.57
C LYS A 18 14.05 8.18 -33.86
N SER A 19 12.74 8.40 -33.89
CA SER A 19 12.14 9.68 -34.31
C SER A 19 11.48 10.45 -33.16
N ASP A 20 11.01 9.78 -32.12
CA ASP A 20 10.34 10.39 -30.98
C ASP A 20 11.15 10.20 -29.69
N LYS A 21 11.63 11.31 -29.15
CA LYS A 21 12.43 11.31 -27.92
C LYS A 21 11.61 10.89 -26.68
N ASP A 22 10.36 11.31 -26.61
CA ASP A 22 9.53 11.03 -25.44
C ASP A 22 9.13 9.54 -25.42
N PHE A 23 8.82 8.98 -26.59
CA PHE A 23 8.62 7.53 -26.76
C PHE A 23 9.90 6.75 -26.40
N TYR A 24 11.07 7.17 -26.90
CA TYR A 24 12.35 6.54 -26.60
C TYR A 24 12.59 6.48 -25.07
N LEU A 25 12.44 7.60 -24.37
CA LEU A 25 12.70 7.68 -22.94
C LEU A 25 11.77 6.78 -22.11
N GLN A 26 10.55 6.57 -22.56
CA GLN A 26 9.58 5.73 -21.85
C GLN A 26 9.88 4.24 -21.99
N ILE A 27 10.44 3.78 -23.09
CA ILE A 27 10.54 2.35 -23.38
C ILE A 27 11.97 1.81 -23.52
N VAL A 28 13.00 2.65 -23.63
CA VAL A 28 14.37 2.20 -23.86
C VAL A 28 14.86 1.19 -22.81
N ASN A 29 14.43 1.35 -21.57
CA ASN A 29 14.78 0.42 -20.49
C ASN A 29 13.91 -0.86 -20.44
N LEU A 30 12.82 -0.90 -21.19
CA LEU A 30 11.92 -2.04 -21.29
C LEU A 30 12.27 -2.95 -22.47
N VAL A 31 12.83 -2.38 -23.53
CA VAL A 31 13.17 -3.08 -24.76
C VAL A 31 14.61 -3.58 -24.70
N LYS A 32 14.82 -4.79 -25.19
CA LYS A 32 16.15 -5.40 -25.29
C LYS A 32 16.41 -5.85 -26.73
N PRO A 33 17.67 -5.90 -27.20
CA PRO A 33 18.00 -6.35 -28.55
C PRO A 33 17.41 -7.71 -28.91
N GLU A 34 17.39 -8.64 -27.97
CA GLU A 34 16.84 -9.99 -28.17
C GLU A 34 15.33 -10.05 -28.35
N PHE A 35 14.62 -8.94 -28.20
CA PHE A 35 13.17 -8.86 -28.43
C PHE A 35 12.83 -8.75 -29.92
N PHE A 36 13.79 -8.41 -30.75
CA PHE A 36 13.61 -8.30 -32.19
C PHE A 36 13.94 -9.62 -32.88
N GLU A 37 13.11 -10.01 -33.84
CA GLU A 37 13.26 -11.24 -34.61
C GLU A 37 14.44 -11.15 -35.60
N PHE A 38 14.63 -9.95 -36.18
CA PHE A 38 15.64 -9.72 -37.22
C PHE A 38 16.92 -9.15 -36.60
N PRO A 39 18.09 -9.71 -36.95
CA PRO A 39 19.36 -9.15 -36.49
C PRO A 39 19.58 -7.68 -36.87
N SER A 40 19.01 -7.23 -38.02
CA SER A 40 19.03 -5.84 -38.44
C SER A 40 18.29 -4.93 -37.46
N HIS A 41 17.12 -5.35 -36.99
CA HIS A 41 16.31 -4.61 -36.00
C HIS A 41 17.07 -4.48 -34.67
N SER A 42 17.62 -5.59 -34.16
CA SER A 42 18.41 -5.59 -32.93
C SER A 42 19.56 -4.62 -33.00
N ARG A 43 20.29 -4.63 -34.14
CA ARG A 43 21.45 -3.77 -34.34
C ARG A 43 21.08 -2.28 -34.49
N ILE A 44 19.98 -1.98 -35.19
CA ILE A 44 19.44 -0.60 -35.27
C ILE A 44 19.08 -0.09 -33.90
N PHE A 45 18.40 -0.92 -33.10
CA PHE A 45 18.05 -0.57 -31.71
C PHE A 45 19.30 -0.28 -30.87
N GLU A 46 20.30 -1.18 -30.89
CA GLU A 46 21.60 -0.98 -30.19
C GLU A 46 22.24 0.34 -30.58
N CYS A 47 22.29 0.64 -31.90
CA CYS A 47 22.87 1.88 -32.40
C CYS A 47 22.13 3.13 -31.88
N VAL A 48 20.81 3.10 -31.86
CA VAL A 48 20.00 4.21 -31.33
C VAL A 48 20.26 4.40 -29.83
N GLN A 49 20.33 3.31 -29.07
CA GLN A 49 20.57 3.33 -27.63
C GLN A 49 21.99 3.86 -27.33
N GLU A 50 23.03 3.29 -27.91
CA GLU A 50 24.43 3.72 -27.72
C GLU A 50 24.62 5.20 -28.08
N HIS A 51 24.00 5.63 -29.19
CA HIS A 51 24.10 7.03 -29.61
C HIS A 51 23.46 7.97 -28.61
N TYR A 52 22.24 7.62 -28.12
CA TYR A 52 21.53 8.45 -27.17
C TYR A 52 22.26 8.51 -25.81
N GLU A 53 22.78 7.38 -25.34
CA GLU A 53 23.57 7.31 -24.10
C GLU A 53 24.81 8.21 -24.17
N LYS A 54 25.44 8.26 -25.33
CA LYS A 54 26.69 9.02 -25.52
C LYS A 54 26.48 10.51 -25.77
N TYR A 55 25.40 10.88 -26.50
CA TYR A 55 25.24 12.24 -27.01
C TYR A 55 23.95 12.94 -26.50
N GLY A 56 23.03 12.23 -25.83
CA GLY A 56 21.77 12.76 -25.35
C GLY A 56 20.77 13.16 -26.45
N LYS A 57 21.00 12.70 -27.69
CA LYS A 57 20.18 12.97 -28.88
C LYS A 57 19.97 11.70 -29.67
N LEU A 58 18.81 11.60 -30.33
CA LEU A 58 18.53 10.50 -31.25
C LEU A 58 19.40 10.62 -32.51
N PRO A 59 19.89 9.48 -33.07
CA PRO A 59 20.72 9.50 -34.28
C PRO A 59 19.87 9.76 -35.54
N THR A 60 20.52 10.29 -36.58
CA THR A 60 19.97 10.33 -37.94
C THR A 60 20.19 8.98 -38.63
N ASP A 61 19.42 8.71 -39.70
CA ASP A 61 19.58 7.46 -40.47
C ASP A 61 20.99 7.32 -41.06
N ASP A 62 21.57 8.40 -41.56
CA ASP A 62 22.96 8.41 -42.06
C ASP A 62 23.97 7.99 -40.99
N PHE A 63 23.73 8.43 -39.75
CA PHE A 63 24.58 8.03 -38.63
C PHE A 63 24.40 6.54 -38.30
N ILE A 64 23.16 6.04 -38.27
CA ILE A 64 22.90 4.60 -38.04
C ILE A 64 23.58 3.74 -39.06
N VAL A 65 23.47 4.09 -40.37
CA VAL A 65 24.14 3.37 -41.47
C VAL A 65 25.65 3.39 -41.29
N GLN A 66 26.23 4.53 -40.92
CA GLN A 66 27.67 4.66 -40.77
C GLN A 66 28.20 3.89 -39.56
N ASP A 67 27.49 3.91 -38.42
CA ASP A 67 27.88 3.17 -37.22
C ASP A 67 27.77 1.66 -37.44
N VAL A 68 26.72 1.21 -38.09
CA VAL A 68 26.52 -0.19 -38.46
C VAL A 68 27.63 -0.66 -39.41
N LYS A 69 27.97 0.14 -40.42
CA LYS A 69 29.11 -0.19 -41.35
C LYS A 69 30.41 -0.48 -40.62
N GLY A 70 30.66 0.22 -39.51
CA GLY A 70 31.85 0.01 -38.67
C GLY A 70 31.86 -1.29 -37.86
N LYS A 71 30.68 -1.92 -37.69
CA LYS A 71 30.45 -3.09 -36.81
C LYS A 71 30.02 -4.35 -37.57
N LEU A 72 29.94 -4.31 -38.92
CA LEU A 72 29.45 -5.42 -39.74
C LEU A 72 30.37 -6.65 -39.66
N SER A 73 29.75 -7.81 -39.56
CA SER A 73 30.44 -9.09 -39.77
C SER A 73 30.68 -9.35 -41.29
N PRO A 74 31.63 -10.25 -41.68
CA PRO A 74 31.89 -10.54 -43.07
C PRO A 74 30.74 -11.11 -43.90
N LYS A 75 29.63 -11.45 -43.25
CA LYS A 75 28.42 -12.04 -43.87
C LYS A 75 27.30 -11.04 -44.04
N GLU A 76 27.40 -9.85 -43.48
CA GLU A 76 26.38 -8.80 -43.49
C GLU A 76 26.72 -7.75 -44.55
N SER A 77 25.68 -7.21 -45.20
CA SER A 77 25.80 -6.13 -46.18
C SER A 77 25.27 -4.82 -45.63
N ALA A 78 25.97 -3.73 -45.85
CA ALA A 78 25.49 -2.41 -45.47
C ALA A 78 24.20 -2.01 -46.20
N SER A 79 23.98 -2.51 -47.42
CA SER A 79 22.77 -2.26 -48.20
C SER A 79 21.52 -2.84 -47.50
N ASP A 80 21.66 -3.97 -46.81
CA ASP A 80 20.53 -4.60 -46.12
C ASP A 80 19.98 -3.68 -44.98
N TYR A 81 20.87 -2.94 -44.34
CA TYR A 81 20.49 -1.96 -43.31
C TYR A 81 19.92 -0.67 -43.93
N GLU A 82 20.41 -0.22 -45.05
CA GLU A 82 19.83 0.93 -45.80
C GLU A 82 18.43 0.62 -46.28
N ASP A 83 18.20 -0.59 -46.80
CA ASP A 83 16.91 -1.06 -47.25
C ASP A 83 15.94 -1.18 -46.04
N GLU A 84 16.40 -1.75 -44.92
CA GLU A 84 15.56 -1.90 -43.71
C GLU A 84 15.21 -0.54 -43.07
N LEU A 85 16.14 0.42 -43.01
CA LEU A 85 15.82 1.78 -42.60
C LEU A 85 14.79 2.45 -43.50
N SER A 86 14.88 2.19 -44.81
CA SER A 86 13.86 2.65 -45.76
C SER A 86 12.48 2.04 -45.46
N TYR A 87 12.40 0.74 -45.12
CA TYR A 87 11.14 0.10 -44.71
C TYR A 87 10.63 0.66 -43.40
N ILE A 88 11.50 0.88 -42.40
CA ILE A 88 11.14 1.50 -41.11
C ILE A 88 10.58 2.90 -41.32
N ASN A 89 11.17 3.71 -42.20
CA ASN A 89 10.72 5.07 -42.52
C ASN A 89 9.39 5.11 -43.28
N ASN A 90 9.04 4.05 -43.99
CA ASN A 90 7.82 3.91 -44.77
C ASN A 90 6.74 3.07 -44.03
N VAL A 91 6.86 2.86 -42.72
CA VAL A 91 5.82 2.21 -41.95
C VAL A 91 4.53 3.01 -42.05
N ASP A 92 3.42 2.29 -42.22
CA ASP A 92 2.10 2.90 -42.36
C ASP A 92 1.81 3.84 -41.18
N SER A 93 1.36 5.06 -41.51
CA SER A 93 1.00 6.08 -40.54
C SER A 93 -0.05 5.61 -39.53
N ASP A 94 -0.91 4.68 -39.90
CA ASP A 94 -1.91 4.10 -38.98
C ASP A 94 -1.24 3.23 -37.92
N THR A 95 -0.08 2.61 -38.19
CA THR A 95 0.68 1.81 -37.23
C THR A 95 1.38 2.69 -36.18
N THR A 96 1.75 3.92 -36.55
CA THR A 96 2.47 4.87 -35.68
C THR A 96 1.59 6.00 -35.15
N ALA A 97 0.33 6.09 -35.59
CA ALA A 97 -0.59 7.18 -35.23
C ALA A 97 -1.08 7.13 -33.76
N ASN A 98 -0.85 6.02 -33.06
CA ASN A 98 -1.26 5.86 -31.68
C ASN A 98 -0.08 5.42 -30.82
N ASP A 99 0.73 6.39 -30.42
CA ASP A 99 1.92 6.18 -29.58
C ASP A 99 1.56 5.48 -28.27
N GLU A 100 0.41 5.78 -27.66
CA GLU A 100 -0.05 5.17 -26.42
C GLU A 100 -0.35 3.68 -26.59
N TYR A 101 -0.98 3.29 -27.71
CA TYR A 101 -1.18 1.88 -28.03
C TYR A 101 0.13 1.13 -28.22
N MET A 102 1.12 1.75 -28.90
CA MET A 102 2.43 1.15 -29.09
C MET A 102 3.19 1.02 -27.78
N LEU A 103 3.07 2.02 -26.90
CA LEU A 103 3.63 1.97 -25.54
C LEU A 103 3.04 0.83 -24.72
N ASP A 104 1.71 0.68 -24.70
CA ASP A 104 1.01 -0.41 -23.99
C ASP A 104 1.43 -1.78 -24.51
N LEU A 105 1.57 -1.90 -25.82
CA LEU A 105 1.96 -3.13 -26.50
C LEU A 105 3.38 -3.54 -26.14
N VAL A 106 4.33 -2.60 -26.13
CA VAL A 106 5.73 -2.83 -25.73
C VAL A 106 5.82 -3.18 -24.24
N GLU A 107 5.11 -2.46 -23.38
CA GLU A 107 5.09 -2.75 -21.94
C GLU A 107 4.55 -4.15 -21.65
N GLY A 108 3.42 -4.52 -22.26
CA GLY A 108 2.84 -5.85 -22.11
C GLY A 108 3.78 -6.97 -22.56
N PHE A 109 4.50 -6.75 -23.66
CA PHE A 109 5.50 -7.68 -24.16
C PHE A 109 6.71 -7.78 -23.22
N ALA A 110 7.26 -6.65 -22.78
CA ALA A 110 8.40 -6.61 -21.86
C ALA A 110 8.06 -7.34 -20.53
N LYS A 111 6.87 -7.14 -19.98
CA LYS A 111 6.37 -7.87 -18.80
C LYS A 111 6.33 -9.38 -19.05
N LYS A 112 5.81 -9.80 -20.19
CA LYS A 112 5.69 -11.21 -20.56
C LYS A 112 7.08 -11.87 -20.71
N GLU A 113 8.02 -11.21 -21.39
CA GLU A 113 9.39 -11.72 -21.55
C GLU A 113 10.15 -11.76 -20.23
N ALA A 114 10.03 -10.73 -19.40
CA ALA A 114 10.64 -10.72 -18.08
C ALA A 114 10.08 -11.84 -17.18
N MET A 115 8.77 -12.10 -17.25
CA MET A 115 8.15 -13.20 -16.51
C MET A 115 8.65 -14.56 -17.01
N LYS A 116 8.77 -14.76 -18.33
CA LYS A 116 9.35 -15.99 -18.88
C LYS A 116 10.80 -16.18 -18.39
N GLY A 117 11.62 -15.13 -18.39
CA GLY A 117 12.97 -15.16 -17.86
C GLY A 117 13.00 -15.51 -16.38
N ALA A 118 12.20 -14.83 -15.57
CA ALA A 118 12.09 -15.09 -14.14
C ALA A 118 11.66 -16.54 -13.83
N ILE A 119 10.73 -17.11 -14.60
CA ILE A 119 10.31 -18.52 -14.45
C ILE A 119 11.46 -19.46 -14.82
N ALA A 120 12.16 -19.19 -15.92
CA ALA A 120 13.29 -20.03 -16.36
C ALA A 120 14.43 -20.03 -15.32
N ASP A 121 14.80 -18.88 -14.79
CA ASP A 121 15.83 -18.74 -13.75
C ASP A 121 15.38 -19.36 -12.42
N SER A 122 14.10 -19.28 -12.11
CA SER A 122 13.50 -19.86 -10.91
C SER A 122 13.62 -21.39 -10.86
N ILE A 123 13.68 -22.09 -11.99
CA ILE A 123 13.79 -23.56 -12.04
C ILE A 123 15.05 -24.04 -11.29
N ASN A 124 16.15 -23.35 -11.43
CA ASN A 124 17.41 -23.71 -10.75
C ASN A 124 17.36 -23.33 -9.27
N LEU A 125 16.81 -22.18 -8.93
CA LEU A 125 16.66 -21.71 -7.56
C LEU A 125 15.70 -22.60 -6.75
N ILE A 126 14.64 -23.11 -7.37
CA ILE A 126 13.72 -24.08 -6.74
C ILE A 126 14.45 -25.39 -6.41
N LYS A 127 15.33 -25.87 -7.30
CA LYS A 127 16.13 -27.09 -7.04
C LYS A 127 17.12 -26.90 -5.88
N GLU A 128 17.56 -25.68 -5.64
CA GLU A 128 18.46 -25.29 -4.55
C GLU A 128 17.72 -24.87 -3.27
N ASP A 129 16.38 -24.97 -3.23
CA ASP A 129 15.50 -24.56 -2.11
C ASP A 129 15.61 -23.07 -1.75
N ARG A 130 15.92 -22.23 -2.74
CA ARG A 130 16.10 -20.76 -2.59
C ARG A 130 14.82 -20.01 -2.94
N MET A 131 13.74 -20.29 -2.22
CA MET A 131 12.39 -19.76 -2.54
C MET A 131 12.29 -18.23 -2.43
N ASP A 132 13.03 -17.62 -1.50
CA ASP A 132 13.05 -16.15 -1.34
C ASP A 132 13.58 -15.44 -2.58
N GLU A 133 14.53 -16.04 -3.28
CA GLU A 133 15.10 -15.46 -4.51
C GLU A 133 14.17 -15.67 -5.70
N VAL A 134 13.42 -16.75 -5.73
CA VAL A 134 12.33 -16.97 -6.71
C VAL A 134 11.27 -15.88 -6.53
N GLU A 135 10.84 -15.61 -5.30
CA GLU A 135 9.87 -14.53 -5.02
C GLU A 135 10.40 -13.17 -5.48
N ALA A 136 11.68 -12.87 -5.24
CA ALA A 136 12.31 -11.61 -5.65
C ALA A 136 12.35 -11.45 -7.18
N LEU A 137 12.71 -12.52 -7.93
CA LEU A 137 12.74 -12.51 -9.39
C LEU A 137 11.35 -12.29 -10.00
N VAL A 138 10.34 -13.00 -9.48
CA VAL A 138 8.96 -12.85 -9.96
C VAL A 138 8.42 -11.44 -9.66
N LYS A 139 8.68 -10.90 -8.46
CA LYS A 139 8.32 -9.53 -8.11
C LYS A 139 9.01 -8.51 -9.02
N GLN A 140 10.28 -8.70 -9.32
CA GLN A 140 11.02 -7.80 -10.22
C GLN A 140 10.43 -7.82 -11.63
N ALA A 141 10.04 -8.98 -12.15
CA ALA A 141 9.39 -9.10 -13.45
C ALA A 141 8.01 -8.42 -13.50
N LEU A 142 7.26 -8.44 -12.40
CA LEU A 142 5.96 -7.76 -12.29
C LEU A 142 6.06 -6.23 -12.14
N LEU A 143 7.20 -5.72 -11.67
CA LEU A 143 7.46 -4.28 -11.49
C LEU A 143 7.87 -3.57 -12.78
N ILE A 144 8.03 -4.30 -13.89
CA ILE A 144 8.30 -3.69 -15.19
C ILE A 144 7.10 -2.82 -15.55
N ASN A 145 7.33 -1.51 -15.60
CA ASN A 145 6.33 -0.51 -15.94
C ASN A 145 7.02 0.66 -16.64
N ARG A 146 6.34 1.27 -17.63
CA ARG A 146 6.80 2.50 -18.29
C ARG A 146 6.71 3.73 -17.38
N ASP A 147 5.75 3.74 -16.45
CA ASP A 147 5.58 4.82 -15.48
C ASP A 147 6.68 4.72 -14.40
N ILE A 148 7.86 5.17 -14.74
CA ILE A 148 8.86 5.45 -13.73
C ILE A 148 8.43 6.74 -13.06
N ASP A 149 7.80 6.64 -11.89
CA ASP A 149 7.58 7.79 -11.03
C ASP A 149 8.95 8.33 -10.61
N THR A 150 9.47 9.27 -11.39
CA THR A 150 10.74 9.96 -11.12
C THR A 150 10.61 10.99 -9.99
N GLY A 151 9.43 11.06 -9.37
CA GLY A 151 9.12 12.03 -8.34
C GLY A 151 8.65 13.37 -8.93
N GLN A 152 8.65 14.38 -8.10
CA GLN A 152 8.15 15.71 -8.45
C GLN A 152 9.29 16.66 -8.76
N ASP A 153 9.34 17.24 -9.98
CA ASP A 153 10.22 18.36 -10.27
C ASP A 153 9.71 19.61 -9.53
N TYR A 154 10.42 19.95 -8.44
CA TYR A 154 9.99 20.98 -7.52
C TYR A 154 9.91 22.37 -8.16
N PHE A 155 10.84 22.70 -9.05
CA PHE A 155 10.90 24.02 -9.70
C PHE A 155 10.30 24.01 -11.10
N GLY A 156 10.34 22.88 -11.82
CA GLY A 156 9.79 22.76 -13.18
C GLY A 156 8.27 22.77 -13.22
N ASP A 157 7.59 22.23 -12.19
CA ASP A 157 6.13 22.17 -12.11
C ASP A 157 5.56 22.96 -10.92
N VAL A 158 6.00 24.20 -10.74
CA VAL A 158 5.51 25.06 -9.66
C VAL A 158 4.01 25.32 -9.78
N MET A 159 3.51 25.66 -10.95
CA MET A 159 2.09 25.99 -11.15
C MET A 159 1.20 24.75 -11.00
N GLY A 160 1.56 23.62 -11.61
CA GLY A 160 0.80 22.37 -11.44
C GLY A 160 0.78 21.89 -10.00
N ARG A 161 1.86 22.08 -9.23
CA ARG A 161 1.88 21.79 -7.80
C ARG A 161 0.93 22.70 -7.02
N TRP A 162 0.91 23.99 -7.30
CA TRP A 162 -0.01 24.94 -6.68
C TRP A 162 -1.47 24.63 -7.06
N GLU A 163 -1.74 24.31 -8.32
CA GLU A 163 -3.06 23.86 -8.76
C GLU A 163 -3.49 22.59 -8.02
N ARG A 164 -2.61 21.62 -7.86
CA ARG A 164 -2.88 20.42 -7.03
C ARG A 164 -3.16 20.78 -5.57
N LEU A 165 -2.50 21.76 -5.00
CA LEU A 165 -2.75 22.23 -3.63
C LEU A 165 -4.09 22.98 -3.50
N PHE A 166 -4.46 23.81 -4.46
CA PHE A 166 -5.70 24.59 -4.40
C PHE A 166 -6.91 23.86 -4.97
N ASN A 167 -6.71 23.04 -6.02
CA ASN A 167 -7.75 22.24 -6.64
C ASN A 167 -7.86 20.84 -6.02
N LYS A 168 -7.07 20.52 -5.01
CA LYS A 168 -7.30 19.32 -4.23
C LYS A 168 -8.76 19.34 -3.78
N LYS A 169 -9.61 18.55 -4.44
CA LYS A 169 -10.71 17.89 -3.76
C LYS A 169 -10.07 17.43 -2.46
N GLN A 170 -10.51 17.99 -1.33
CA GLN A 170 -9.91 17.81 -0.01
C GLN A 170 -9.28 16.44 0.09
N GLU A 171 -7.99 16.37 0.42
CA GLU A 171 -7.34 15.08 0.70
C GLU A 171 -8.30 14.29 1.55
N THR A 172 -8.65 13.08 1.13
CA THR A 172 -9.61 12.26 1.86
C THR A 172 -9.06 12.05 3.26
N LYS A 173 -9.60 12.79 4.23
CA LYS A 173 -9.24 12.63 5.63
C LYS A 173 -10.13 11.58 6.25
N TYR A 174 -9.53 10.73 7.04
CA TYR A 174 -10.18 9.68 7.82
C TYR A 174 -10.26 10.16 9.27
N LYS A 175 -11.46 10.48 9.71
CA LYS A 175 -11.62 10.97 11.07
C LYS A 175 -11.55 9.85 12.10
N SER A 176 -11.10 10.21 13.29
CA SER A 176 -11.27 9.40 14.48
C SER A 176 -12.64 9.70 15.13
N PHE A 177 -13.15 8.75 15.90
CA PHE A 177 -14.32 9.01 16.76
C PHE A 177 -14.04 10.03 17.88
N LEU A 178 -12.81 10.50 17.99
CA LEU A 178 -12.33 11.47 19.00
C LEU A 178 -12.11 12.85 18.34
N PRO A 179 -12.98 13.84 18.59
CA PRO A 179 -12.87 15.20 18.07
C PRO A 179 -11.53 15.87 18.36
N SER A 180 -10.93 15.66 19.54
CA SER A 180 -9.61 16.20 19.90
C SER A 180 -8.51 15.73 18.95
N LEU A 181 -8.51 14.46 18.56
CA LEU A 181 -7.57 13.95 17.57
C LEU A 181 -7.81 14.59 16.21
N ASN A 182 -9.06 14.72 15.80
CA ASN A 182 -9.39 15.34 14.50
C ASN A 182 -8.95 16.80 14.44
N ARG A 183 -9.13 17.55 15.54
CA ARG A 183 -8.61 18.93 15.63
C ARG A 183 -7.08 18.99 15.53
N SER A 184 -6.38 18.09 16.24
CA SER A 184 -4.90 18.07 16.24
C SER A 184 -4.30 17.62 14.90
N LEU A 185 -5.06 16.84 14.12
CA LEU A 185 -4.67 16.30 12.81
C LEU A 185 -5.26 17.08 11.63
N GLU A 186 -5.77 18.29 11.88
CA GLU A 186 -6.37 19.14 10.84
C GLU A 186 -7.42 18.42 9.98
N GLY A 187 -8.31 17.71 10.65
CA GLY A 187 -9.43 17.00 10.05
C GLY A 187 -9.32 15.47 10.04
N GLY A 188 -8.21 14.89 10.48
CA GLY A 188 -8.03 13.44 10.58
C GLY A 188 -6.74 12.94 9.93
N LEU A 189 -6.60 11.63 9.85
CA LEU A 189 -5.48 10.96 9.18
C LEU A 189 -5.65 10.93 7.67
N GLY A 190 -4.56 10.85 6.93
CA GLY A 190 -4.56 10.65 5.49
C GLY A 190 -4.63 9.18 5.09
N ALA A 191 -4.93 8.92 3.81
CA ALA A 191 -4.64 7.63 3.21
C ALA A 191 -3.13 7.35 3.24
N LYS A 192 -2.74 6.06 3.23
CA LYS A 192 -1.33 5.62 3.27
C LYS A 192 -0.63 5.86 4.61
N GLU A 193 -1.37 6.21 5.67
CA GLU A 193 -0.84 6.42 7.00
C GLU A 193 -1.06 5.21 7.90
N LEU A 194 -0.18 5.03 8.90
CA LEU A 194 -0.28 4.03 9.95
C LEU A 194 -0.50 4.70 11.29
N ALA A 195 -1.61 4.36 11.93
CA ALA A 195 -1.92 4.77 13.30
C ALA A 195 -1.80 3.57 14.27
N MET A 196 -1.30 3.83 15.47
CA MET A 196 -1.08 2.80 16.48
C MET A 196 -1.64 3.20 17.83
N VAL A 197 -2.37 2.27 18.45
CA VAL A 197 -2.86 2.38 19.83
C VAL A 197 -2.00 1.52 20.74
N VAL A 198 -1.43 2.12 21.77
CA VAL A 198 -0.55 1.45 22.72
C VAL A 198 -1.22 1.39 24.09
N ALA A 199 -1.30 0.21 24.68
CA ALA A 199 -1.82 0.06 26.03
C ALA A 199 -1.38 -1.25 26.70
N PRO A 200 -1.44 -1.35 28.02
CA PRO A 200 -1.31 -2.61 28.74
C PRO A 200 -2.42 -3.60 28.39
N PRO A 201 -2.24 -4.89 28.68
CA PRO A 201 -3.30 -5.87 28.56
C PRO A 201 -4.55 -5.47 29.37
N GLY A 202 -5.73 -5.62 28.78
CA GLY A 202 -7.01 -5.35 29.45
C GLY A 202 -7.47 -3.89 29.45
N VAL A 203 -6.67 -2.92 29.03
CA VAL A 203 -7.02 -1.48 29.05
C VAL A 203 -7.90 -1.04 27.88
N GLY A 204 -8.21 -1.93 26.92
CA GLY A 204 -9.22 -1.60 25.89
C GLY A 204 -8.68 -1.33 24.49
N LYS A 205 -7.49 -1.82 24.10
CA LYS A 205 -6.94 -1.70 22.73
C LYS A 205 -7.93 -2.12 21.66
N SER A 206 -8.39 -3.38 21.73
CA SER A 206 -9.37 -3.92 20.78
C SER A 206 -10.69 -3.16 20.80
N LEU A 207 -11.08 -2.63 21.96
CA LEU A 207 -12.27 -1.82 22.10
C LEU A 207 -12.14 -0.49 21.36
N PHE A 208 -10.99 0.16 21.48
CA PHE A 208 -10.66 1.37 20.71
C PHE A 208 -10.72 1.10 19.21
N LEU A 209 -10.09 0.01 18.76
CA LEU A 209 -10.06 -0.37 17.33
C LEU A 209 -11.47 -0.66 16.78
N VAL A 210 -12.34 -1.32 17.56
CA VAL A 210 -13.75 -1.54 17.18
C VAL A 210 -14.49 -0.20 17.05
N ASN A 211 -14.35 0.72 18.02
CA ASN A 211 -14.99 2.04 17.95
C ASN A 211 -14.49 2.86 16.76
N GLN A 212 -13.18 2.78 16.45
CA GLN A 212 -12.61 3.42 15.27
C GLN A 212 -13.18 2.81 13.98
N GLY A 213 -13.32 1.48 13.92
CA GLY A 213 -13.96 0.78 12.80
C GLY A 213 -15.42 1.20 12.59
N VAL A 214 -16.21 1.26 13.67
CA VAL A 214 -17.60 1.74 13.60
C VAL A 214 -17.67 3.18 13.10
N HIS A 215 -16.81 4.06 13.63
CA HIS A 215 -16.76 5.45 13.18
C HIS A 215 -16.39 5.57 11.68
N SER A 216 -15.44 4.77 11.22
CA SER A 216 -15.09 4.74 9.80
C SER A 216 -16.27 4.30 8.93
N MET A 217 -17.05 3.30 9.38
CA MET A 217 -18.29 2.92 8.67
C MET A 217 -19.35 4.02 8.70
N MET A 218 -19.46 4.79 9.79
CA MET A 218 -20.36 5.96 9.85
C MET A 218 -19.96 7.06 8.84
N GLU A 219 -18.72 7.09 8.40
CA GLU A 219 -18.26 7.95 7.30
C GLU A 219 -18.41 7.30 5.91
N GLY A 220 -19.13 6.17 5.81
CA GLY A 220 -19.37 5.44 4.56
C GLY A 220 -18.15 4.65 4.06
N ARG A 221 -17.16 4.37 4.92
CA ARG A 221 -15.94 3.67 4.53
C ARG A 221 -16.09 2.15 4.60
N LYS A 222 -15.33 1.46 3.74
CA LYS A 222 -15.16 0.01 3.79
C LYS A 222 -14.03 -0.33 4.74
N VAL A 223 -14.34 -1.13 5.76
CA VAL A 223 -13.41 -1.52 6.83
C VAL A 223 -13.08 -3.00 6.74
N LEU A 224 -11.79 -3.34 6.69
CA LEU A 224 -11.30 -4.70 6.91
C LEU A 224 -10.71 -4.78 8.32
N TYR A 225 -11.32 -5.61 9.16
CA TYR A 225 -10.83 -5.87 10.52
C TYR A 225 -10.19 -7.26 10.58
N ILE A 226 -8.91 -7.31 10.88
CA ILE A 226 -8.15 -8.56 11.06
C ILE A 226 -7.95 -8.79 12.55
N SER A 227 -8.50 -9.91 13.04
CA SER A 227 -8.34 -10.37 14.41
C SER A 227 -7.30 -11.49 14.48
N LEU A 228 -6.33 -11.34 15.38
CA LEU A 228 -5.25 -12.31 15.63
C LEU A 228 -5.35 -12.97 17.03
N GLU A 229 -6.29 -12.49 17.85
CA GLU A 229 -6.50 -12.97 19.23
C GLU A 229 -7.91 -13.51 19.46
N MET A 230 -8.92 -12.90 18.83
CA MET A 230 -10.32 -13.21 19.07
C MET A 230 -10.98 -13.77 17.82
N SER A 231 -12.01 -14.62 18.00
CA SER A 231 -12.80 -15.15 16.90
C SER A 231 -13.61 -14.05 16.19
N GLU A 232 -13.88 -14.28 14.89
CA GLU A 232 -14.72 -13.40 14.06
C GLU A 232 -16.05 -13.08 14.74
N ASP A 233 -16.73 -14.09 15.32
CA ASP A 233 -18.00 -13.93 16.01
C ASP A 233 -17.91 -13.02 17.25
N LYS A 234 -16.81 -13.13 18.01
CA LYS A 234 -16.61 -12.27 19.18
C LYS A 234 -16.34 -10.83 18.79
N ILE A 235 -15.62 -10.62 17.72
CA ILE A 235 -15.39 -9.27 17.16
C ILE A 235 -16.70 -8.72 16.60
N ALA A 236 -17.46 -9.51 15.82
CA ALA A 236 -18.77 -9.12 15.29
C ALA A 236 -19.72 -8.70 16.42
N GLN A 237 -19.81 -9.46 17.51
CA GLN A 237 -20.61 -9.08 18.67
C GLN A 237 -20.21 -7.74 19.31
N ARG A 238 -18.92 -7.39 19.29
CA ARG A 238 -18.46 -6.08 19.76
C ARG A 238 -18.91 -4.96 18.81
N PHE A 239 -18.79 -5.16 17.50
CA PHE A 239 -19.31 -4.24 16.50
C PHE A 239 -20.82 -4.07 16.64
N ASP A 240 -21.56 -5.18 16.78
CA ASP A 240 -23.02 -5.16 17.00
C ASP A 240 -23.40 -4.32 18.24
N SER A 241 -22.66 -4.52 19.35
CA SER A 241 -22.92 -3.79 20.59
C SER A 241 -22.74 -2.28 20.42
N VAL A 242 -21.65 -1.86 19.76
CA VAL A 242 -21.36 -0.44 19.52
C VAL A 242 -22.34 0.18 18.52
N MET A 243 -22.64 -0.49 17.41
CA MET A 243 -23.56 0.02 16.37
C MET A 243 -25.02 0.09 16.85
N THR A 244 -25.47 -0.93 17.60
CA THR A 244 -26.86 -0.99 18.07
C THR A 244 -27.09 -0.28 19.39
N LEU A 245 -26.03 0.13 20.09
CA LEU A 245 -26.09 0.65 21.47
C LEU A 245 -26.80 -0.33 22.42
N MET A 246 -26.65 -1.63 22.20
CA MET A 246 -27.23 -2.68 23.01
C MET A 246 -26.14 -3.40 23.80
N PRO A 247 -26.31 -3.57 25.12
CA PRO A 247 -25.35 -4.29 25.94
C PRO A 247 -25.13 -5.73 25.44
N GLN A 248 -23.86 -6.20 25.45
CA GLN A 248 -23.50 -7.53 24.96
C GLN A 248 -24.33 -8.68 25.55
N MET A 249 -24.72 -8.55 26.82
CA MET A 249 -25.60 -9.52 27.49
C MET A 249 -26.97 -9.63 26.79
N LYS A 250 -27.50 -8.50 26.29
CA LYS A 250 -28.80 -8.46 25.61
C LYS A 250 -28.73 -8.90 24.16
N LEU A 251 -27.57 -8.80 23.51
CA LEU A 251 -27.38 -9.30 22.13
C LEU A 251 -27.55 -10.82 22.04
N LYS A 252 -27.24 -11.54 23.14
CA LYS A 252 -27.33 -13.00 23.20
C LYS A 252 -28.74 -13.52 23.50
N ASP A 253 -29.68 -12.63 23.86
CA ASP A 253 -31.06 -13.00 24.13
C ASP A 253 -31.84 -13.12 22.82
N PRO A 254 -32.42 -14.32 22.51
CA PRO A 254 -33.22 -14.53 21.31
C PRO A 254 -34.37 -13.54 21.13
N ALA A 255 -34.93 -13.01 22.25
CA ALA A 255 -35.99 -12.02 22.21
C ALA A 255 -35.58 -10.70 21.53
N ASN A 256 -34.30 -10.39 21.52
CA ASN A 256 -33.77 -9.16 20.90
C ASN A 256 -33.33 -9.32 19.43
N GLN A 257 -33.42 -10.52 18.86
CA GLN A 257 -32.89 -10.80 17.51
C GLN A 257 -33.47 -9.87 16.43
N LEU A 258 -34.77 -9.63 16.43
CA LEU A 258 -35.41 -8.73 15.47
C LEU A 258 -34.96 -7.29 15.66
N THR A 259 -34.89 -6.80 16.90
CA THR A 259 -34.42 -5.45 17.23
C THR A 259 -32.97 -5.23 16.80
N VAL A 260 -32.10 -6.21 17.01
CA VAL A 260 -30.71 -6.15 16.56
C VAL A 260 -30.64 -6.04 15.04
N LYS A 261 -31.38 -6.92 14.33
CA LYS A 261 -31.42 -6.91 12.86
C LYS A 261 -31.94 -5.57 12.32
N GLU A 262 -33.00 -5.03 12.91
CA GLU A 262 -33.57 -3.73 12.52
C GLU A 262 -32.55 -2.60 12.72
N ARG A 263 -31.90 -2.51 13.89
CA ARG A 263 -30.91 -1.47 14.18
C ARG A 263 -29.68 -1.54 13.28
N LEU A 264 -29.16 -2.74 13.02
CA LEU A 264 -28.05 -2.93 12.07
C LEU A 264 -28.46 -2.53 10.65
N GLY A 265 -29.68 -2.90 10.23
CA GLY A 265 -30.22 -2.48 8.93
C GLY A 265 -30.40 -0.96 8.81
N MET A 266 -30.82 -0.30 9.89
CA MET A 266 -30.91 1.17 9.96
C MET A 266 -29.51 1.80 9.88
N PHE A 267 -28.53 1.28 10.61
CA PHE A 267 -27.15 1.74 10.59
C PHE A 267 -26.56 1.65 9.16
N GLN A 268 -26.71 0.50 8.51
CA GLN A 268 -26.21 0.31 7.16
C GLN A 268 -26.89 1.26 6.16
N LYS A 269 -28.21 1.44 6.27
CA LYS A 269 -28.96 2.34 5.39
C LYS A 269 -28.59 3.81 5.59
N GLU A 270 -28.29 4.21 6.82
CA GLU A 270 -27.95 5.59 7.16
C GLU A 270 -26.53 5.96 6.74
N PHE A 271 -25.57 5.08 6.98
CA PHE A 271 -24.15 5.38 6.84
C PHE A 271 -23.51 4.77 5.60
N GLY A 272 -24.00 3.67 5.08
CA GLY A 272 -23.53 3.01 3.86
C GLY A 272 -22.15 2.35 3.96
N GLY A 273 -21.54 2.34 5.15
CA GLY A 273 -20.25 1.70 5.35
C GLY A 273 -20.32 0.17 5.32
N GLU A 274 -19.22 -0.47 4.98
CA GLU A 274 -19.12 -1.93 4.91
C GLU A 274 -18.05 -2.46 5.87
N LEU A 275 -18.26 -3.66 6.39
CA LEU A 275 -17.31 -4.33 7.31
C LEU A 275 -17.03 -5.75 6.84
N MET A 276 -15.76 -6.08 6.71
CA MET A 276 -15.29 -7.45 6.60
C MET A 276 -14.43 -7.78 7.82
N ILE A 277 -14.73 -8.87 8.49
CA ILE A 277 -13.95 -9.37 9.63
C ILE A 277 -13.25 -10.65 9.22
N LYS A 278 -11.96 -10.75 9.49
CA LYS A 278 -11.17 -11.96 9.23
C LYS A 278 -10.35 -12.34 10.45
N GLU A 279 -10.52 -13.58 10.90
CA GLU A 279 -9.71 -14.19 11.95
C GLU A 279 -8.54 -14.94 11.35
N PHE A 280 -7.37 -14.83 11.97
CA PHE A 280 -6.25 -15.72 11.75
C PHE A 280 -5.76 -16.27 13.09
N PRO A 281 -5.38 -17.53 13.17
CA PRO A 281 -4.78 -18.08 14.38
C PRO A 281 -3.50 -17.32 14.74
N THR A 282 -3.27 -17.12 16.02
CA THR A 282 -2.10 -16.40 16.56
C THR A 282 -0.79 -16.96 15.98
N GLY A 283 0.07 -16.09 15.48
CA GLY A 283 1.39 -16.43 14.93
C GLY A 283 1.35 -17.12 13.56
N GLN A 284 0.19 -17.28 12.91
CA GLN A 284 0.11 -17.85 11.57
C GLN A 284 0.07 -16.83 10.46
N ALA A 285 -0.52 -15.65 10.71
CA ALA A 285 -0.59 -14.58 9.72
C ALA A 285 0.72 -13.78 9.65
N SER A 286 1.14 -13.49 8.43
CA SER A 286 2.22 -12.55 8.13
C SER A 286 1.67 -11.39 7.29
N ILE A 287 2.49 -10.37 7.02
CA ILE A 287 2.09 -9.28 6.13
C ILE A 287 1.78 -9.78 4.72
N ASN A 288 2.47 -10.81 4.23
CA ASN A 288 2.14 -11.44 2.95
C ASN A 288 0.78 -12.15 2.98
N THR A 289 0.40 -12.74 4.13
CA THR A 289 -0.96 -13.29 4.31
C THR A 289 -2.02 -12.20 4.16
N ILE A 290 -1.77 -11.00 4.72
CA ILE A 290 -2.68 -9.84 4.59
C ILE A 290 -2.76 -9.37 3.13
N ARG A 291 -1.62 -9.25 2.42
CA ARG A 291 -1.61 -8.90 0.99
C ARG A 291 -2.43 -9.87 0.15
N ASN A 292 -2.24 -11.18 0.38
CA ASN A 292 -3.00 -12.21 -0.33
C ASN A 292 -4.51 -12.11 -0.04
N LEU A 293 -4.89 -11.84 1.21
CA LEU A 293 -6.30 -11.61 1.57
C LEU A 293 -6.88 -10.41 0.83
N LEU A 294 -6.15 -9.28 0.76
CA LEU A 294 -6.61 -8.08 0.03
C LEU A 294 -6.84 -8.38 -1.46
N VAL A 295 -5.95 -9.13 -2.10
CA VAL A 295 -6.11 -9.58 -3.49
C VAL A 295 -7.34 -10.49 -3.64
N GLN A 296 -7.57 -11.42 -2.70
CA GLN A 296 -8.74 -12.30 -2.74
C GLN A 296 -10.05 -11.51 -2.56
N LEU A 297 -10.10 -10.58 -1.59
CA LEU A 297 -11.28 -9.74 -1.34
C LEU A 297 -11.62 -8.88 -2.57
N ARG A 298 -10.63 -8.31 -3.23
CA ARG A 298 -10.82 -7.56 -4.46
C ARG A 298 -11.38 -8.44 -5.59
N ASN A 299 -10.77 -9.61 -5.81
CA ASN A 299 -11.09 -10.46 -6.97
C ASN A 299 -12.40 -11.24 -6.82
N TYR A 300 -12.75 -11.66 -5.60
CA TYR A 300 -13.90 -12.54 -5.36
C TYR A 300 -15.09 -11.84 -4.70
N ASN A 301 -14.86 -10.78 -3.95
CA ASN A 301 -15.90 -10.09 -3.20
C ASN A 301 -16.14 -8.64 -3.70
N GLU A 302 -15.37 -8.16 -4.68
CA GLU A 302 -15.40 -6.77 -5.13
C GLU A 302 -15.21 -5.78 -3.96
N PHE A 303 -14.43 -6.20 -2.94
CA PHE A 303 -14.23 -5.46 -1.71
C PHE A 303 -12.80 -4.92 -1.64
N GLU A 304 -12.67 -3.60 -1.76
CA GLU A 304 -11.43 -2.88 -1.56
C GLU A 304 -11.58 -1.99 -0.30
N PRO A 305 -10.86 -2.29 0.80
CA PRO A 305 -11.03 -1.54 2.03
C PRO A 305 -10.39 -0.15 1.96
N ASP A 306 -11.08 0.85 2.47
CA ASP A 306 -10.54 2.19 2.76
C ASP A 306 -9.70 2.19 4.04
N VAL A 307 -10.07 1.34 4.99
CA VAL A 307 -9.44 1.25 6.31
C VAL A 307 -9.13 -0.20 6.65
N LEU A 308 -7.86 -0.47 6.95
CA LEU A 308 -7.38 -1.74 7.48
C LEU A 308 -7.17 -1.61 8.99
N ILE A 309 -7.75 -2.53 9.76
CA ILE A 309 -7.53 -2.64 11.21
C ILE A 309 -6.88 -3.99 11.50
N VAL A 310 -5.74 -3.99 12.21
CA VAL A 310 -5.04 -5.22 12.61
C VAL A 310 -4.93 -5.27 14.14
N ASP A 311 -5.63 -6.21 14.75
CA ASP A 311 -5.71 -6.38 16.20
C ASP A 311 -5.01 -7.69 16.63
N TYR A 312 -3.75 -7.64 17.07
CA TYR A 312 -2.77 -6.59 17.20
C TYR A 312 -1.39 -7.02 16.66
N LEU A 313 -0.49 -6.03 16.48
CA LEU A 313 0.74 -6.15 15.70
C LEU A 313 1.67 -7.29 16.16
N GLU A 314 1.86 -7.49 17.46
CA GLU A 314 2.77 -8.48 18.03
C GLU A 314 2.39 -9.94 17.75
N LEU A 315 1.15 -10.18 17.31
CA LEU A 315 0.67 -11.52 16.96
C LEU A 315 0.93 -11.89 15.50
N LEU A 316 1.39 -10.92 14.69
CA LEU A 316 1.84 -11.19 13.33
C LEU A 316 3.21 -11.85 13.33
N ARG A 317 3.38 -12.78 12.39
CA ARG A 317 4.68 -13.38 12.11
C ARG A 317 5.46 -12.50 11.12
N PRO A 318 6.76 -12.24 11.36
CA PRO A 318 7.58 -11.56 10.37
C PRO A 318 7.71 -12.42 9.10
N ASN A 319 7.80 -11.78 7.94
CA ASN A 319 8.00 -12.49 6.66
C ASN A 319 9.37 -13.19 6.57
N ARG A 320 10.36 -12.69 7.31
CA ARG A 320 11.71 -13.28 7.44
C ARG A 320 12.07 -13.40 8.90
N GLU A 321 12.74 -14.48 9.26
CA GLU A 321 13.24 -14.67 10.62
C GLU A 321 14.22 -13.56 11.01
N VAL A 322 13.98 -12.98 12.18
CA VAL A 322 14.81 -11.93 12.77
C VAL A 322 15.18 -12.39 14.17
N GLN A 323 16.48 -12.41 14.47
CA GLN A 323 17.00 -12.95 15.73
C GLN A 323 16.54 -12.17 16.98
N GLN A 324 16.19 -10.90 16.83
CA GLN A 324 15.79 -10.02 17.95
C GLN A 324 14.30 -9.63 17.77
N GLU A 325 13.49 -9.96 18.77
CA GLU A 325 12.04 -9.77 18.75
C GLU A 325 11.62 -8.31 18.48
N TYR A 326 12.32 -7.34 19.10
CA TYR A 326 11.98 -5.92 18.88
C TYR A 326 12.24 -5.45 17.45
N LEU A 327 13.27 -5.98 16.77
CA LEU A 327 13.54 -5.69 15.36
C LEU A 327 12.51 -6.37 14.45
N ALA A 328 12.05 -7.58 14.80
CA ALA A 328 10.98 -8.26 14.09
C ALA A 328 9.68 -7.43 14.14
N GLN A 329 9.33 -6.93 15.32
CA GLN A 329 8.13 -6.11 15.51
C GLN A 329 8.22 -4.75 14.80
N GLN A 330 9.40 -4.11 14.79
CA GLN A 330 9.63 -2.89 14.03
C GLN A 330 9.44 -3.16 12.53
N ARG A 331 10.02 -4.23 12.00
CA ARG A 331 9.89 -4.61 10.59
C ARG A 331 8.44 -4.91 10.21
N ILE A 332 7.68 -5.59 11.07
CA ILE A 332 6.24 -5.83 10.85
C ILE A 332 5.49 -4.49 10.73
N ALA A 333 5.81 -3.50 11.58
CA ALA A 333 5.20 -2.17 11.50
C ALA A 333 5.57 -1.45 10.19
N GLU A 334 6.83 -1.55 9.74
CA GLU A 334 7.31 -1.00 8.48
C GLU A 334 6.59 -1.65 7.29
N GLU A 335 6.49 -2.98 7.27
CA GLU A 335 5.78 -3.72 6.23
C GLU A 335 4.28 -3.43 6.23
N LEU A 336 3.64 -3.29 7.41
CA LEU A 336 2.23 -2.94 7.53
C LEU A 336 1.95 -1.54 6.97
N ARG A 337 2.85 -0.57 7.27
CA ARG A 337 2.79 0.75 6.64
C ARG A 337 2.97 0.67 5.13
N GLY A 338 3.85 -0.23 4.65
CA GLY A 338 4.01 -0.52 3.23
C GLY A 338 2.71 -0.97 2.58
N VAL A 339 1.97 -1.89 3.21
CA VAL A 339 0.63 -2.33 2.73
C VAL A 339 -0.35 -1.15 2.64
N ALA A 340 -0.39 -0.29 3.66
CA ALA A 340 -1.24 0.91 3.62
C ALA A 340 -0.90 1.83 2.43
N MET A 341 0.39 1.99 2.12
CA MET A 341 0.87 2.78 0.99
C MET A 341 0.55 2.13 -0.37
N GLU A 342 0.78 0.81 -0.50
CA GLU A 342 0.54 0.02 -1.71
C GLU A 342 -0.94 0.06 -2.13
N HIS A 343 -1.85 -0.01 -1.16
CA HIS A 343 -3.30 -0.06 -1.41
C HIS A 343 -4.01 1.28 -1.23
N GLY A 344 -3.31 2.34 -0.86
CA GLY A 344 -3.89 3.69 -0.72
C GLY A 344 -4.89 3.82 0.44
N MET A 345 -4.79 2.99 1.48
CA MET A 345 -5.74 2.94 2.60
C MET A 345 -5.13 3.46 3.91
N LEU A 346 -5.97 3.83 4.88
CA LEU A 346 -5.54 4.07 6.25
C LEU A 346 -5.37 2.74 6.99
N CYS A 347 -4.30 2.60 7.77
CA CYS A 347 -4.11 1.43 8.62
C CYS A 347 -4.13 1.81 10.11
N TRP A 348 -4.91 1.09 10.91
CA TRP A 348 -4.88 1.12 12.36
C TRP A 348 -4.37 -0.21 12.92
N THR A 349 -3.52 -0.14 13.93
CA THR A 349 -3.10 -1.32 14.69
C THR A 349 -3.00 -1.01 16.17
N ALA A 350 -2.84 -2.05 16.98
CA ALA A 350 -2.55 -1.91 18.39
C ALA A 350 -1.19 -2.53 18.72
N SER A 351 -0.61 -2.06 19.81
CA SER A 351 0.63 -2.61 20.39
C SER A 351 0.50 -2.71 21.91
N GLN A 352 1.09 -3.77 22.46
CA GLN A 352 1.08 -3.99 23.89
C GLN A 352 2.33 -3.39 24.53
N THR A 353 2.17 -2.70 25.68
CA THR A 353 3.31 -2.23 26.46
C THR A 353 3.94 -3.35 27.28
N ASN A 354 5.22 -3.18 27.62
CA ASN A 354 5.89 -4.03 28.60
C ASN A 354 5.32 -3.80 30.03
N ARG A 355 5.86 -4.56 31.02
CA ARG A 355 5.39 -4.50 32.41
C ARG A 355 5.57 -3.12 33.07
N GLN A 356 6.55 -2.33 32.64
CA GLN A 356 6.81 -0.99 33.20
C GLN A 356 5.68 0.00 32.88
N GLY A 357 5.07 -0.11 31.70
CA GLY A 357 3.93 0.73 31.32
C GLY A 357 2.68 0.58 32.18
N ARG A 358 2.58 -0.49 33.03
CA ARG A 358 1.48 -0.65 34.01
C ARG A 358 1.62 0.21 35.26
N MET A 359 2.82 0.72 35.55
CA MET A 359 3.13 1.39 36.82
C MET A 359 3.13 2.91 36.73
N VAL A 360 2.93 3.46 35.53
CA VAL A 360 2.98 4.90 35.29
C VAL A 360 1.57 5.48 35.12
N LYS A 361 1.38 6.73 35.56
CA LYS A 361 0.11 7.45 35.37
C LYS A 361 -0.22 7.65 33.87
N VAL A 362 0.78 7.92 33.05
CA VAL A 362 0.66 8.13 31.60
C VAL A 362 1.83 7.46 30.90
N ILE A 363 1.54 6.61 29.92
CA ILE A 363 2.55 5.96 29.09
C ILE A 363 3.00 6.98 28.04
N THR A 364 4.27 7.36 28.09
CA THR A 364 4.95 8.24 27.13
C THR A 364 6.01 7.46 26.34
N ASP A 365 6.77 8.13 25.51
CA ASP A 365 7.86 7.52 24.71
C ASP A 365 8.94 6.88 25.61
N SER A 366 9.14 7.41 26.84
CA SER A 366 10.20 6.96 27.78
C SER A 366 9.95 5.57 28.37
N GLU A 367 8.69 5.15 28.49
CA GLU A 367 8.32 3.85 29.08
C GLU A 367 8.36 2.69 28.08
N LEU A 368 8.61 2.97 26.81
CA LEU A 368 8.50 1.97 25.74
C LEU A 368 9.79 1.21 25.45
N GLY A 369 10.96 1.74 25.87
CA GLY A 369 12.24 1.07 25.69
C GLY A 369 12.44 0.55 24.25
N ASP A 370 12.71 -0.75 24.12
CA ASP A 370 12.94 -1.41 22.83
C ASP A 370 11.72 -1.39 21.87
N SER A 371 10.52 -1.14 22.41
CA SER A 371 9.28 -1.01 21.62
C SER A 371 9.16 0.32 20.86
N TYR A 372 10.05 1.29 21.11
CA TYR A 372 10.04 2.61 20.47
C TYR A 372 10.22 2.55 18.95
N GLY A 373 10.92 1.54 18.44
CA GLY A 373 11.11 1.32 17.00
C GLY A 373 9.79 1.25 16.22
N LYS A 374 8.76 0.59 16.76
CA LYS A 374 7.41 0.50 16.14
C LYS A 374 6.75 1.86 16.02
N ILE A 375 6.82 2.67 17.08
CA ILE A 375 6.21 4.00 17.12
C ILE A 375 6.88 4.97 16.13
N ARG A 376 8.19 4.84 15.93
CA ARG A 376 8.91 5.64 14.94
C ARG A 376 8.35 5.45 13.53
N THR A 377 7.86 4.26 13.21
CA THR A 377 7.29 3.94 11.90
C THR A 377 5.90 4.53 11.70
N CYS A 378 5.11 4.70 12.76
CA CYS A 378 3.75 5.22 12.68
C CYS A 378 3.69 6.71 12.34
N ASP A 379 2.58 7.13 11.74
CA ASP A 379 2.25 8.53 11.49
C ASP A 379 1.54 9.15 12.70
N LEU A 380 0.73 8.34 13.41
CA LEU A 380 0.11 8.66 14.70
C LEU A 380 0.36 7.52 15.69
N ALA A 381 0.70 7.84 16.93
CA ALA A 381 0.73 6.88 18.03
C ALA A 381 0.07 7.50 19.26
N ILE A 382 -0.86 6.76 19.87
CA ILE A 382 -1.57 7.16 21.08
C ILE A 382 -1.44 6.08 22.15
N SER A 383 -1.33 6.47 23.41
CA SER A 383 -1.45 5.54 24.52
C SER A 383 -2.80 5.67 25.20
N LEU A 384 -3.33 4.54 25.66
CA LEU A 384 -4.53 4.48 26.51
C LEU A 384 -4.07 4.22 27.95
N ASN A 385 -4.56 5.05 28.85
CA ASN A 385 -4.17 5.05 30.25
C ASN A 385 -5.41 5.04 31.12
N GLN A 386 -5.44 4.14 32.11
CA GLN A 386 -6.58 3.97 33.01
C GLN A 386 -6.10 3.39 34.35
N ASN A 387 -6.52 3.97 35.44
CA ASN A 387 -6.37 3.40 36.78
C ASN A 387 -7.66 2.69 37.22
N GLU A 388 -7.70 2.08 38.43
CA GLU A 388 -8.86 1.33 38.95
C GLU A 388 -10.06 2.24 39.16
N GLU A 389 -9.88 3.44 39.70
CA GLU A 389 -10.94 4.41 39.93
C GLU A 389 -11.55 4.90 38.60
N GLU A 390 -10.70 5.19 37.61
CA GLU A 390 -11.17 5.57 36.27
C GLU A 390 -11.94 4.42 35.61
N TYR A 391 -11.48 3.17 35.80
CA TYR A 391 -12.17 2.00 35.27
C TYR A 391 -13.59 1.87 35.87
N ASP A 392 -13.72 1.99 37.18
CA ASP A 392 -15.00 1.89 37.89
C ASP A 392 -15.98 3.00 37.47
N ASN A 393 -15.47 4.18 37.17
CA ASN A 393 -16.23 5.35 36.72
C ASN A 393 -16.43 5.41 35.19
N GLY A 394 -15.96 4.42 34.43
CA GLY A 394 -16.03 4.42 32.96
C GLY A 394 -15.25 5.54 32.31
N ARG A 395 -14.17 5.99 32.94
CA ARG A 395 -13.25 7.04 32.43
C ARG A 395 -11.94 6.45 31.93
N MET A 396 -11.30 7.13 31.02
CA MET A 396 -10.00 6.75 30.45
C MET A 396 -9.28 8.00 29.95
N ARG A 397 -7.95 7.96 29.91
CA ARG A 397 -7.14 9.04 29.33
C ARG A 397 -6.39 8.53 28.10
N GLY A 398 -6.52 9.24 27.00
CA GLY A 398 -5.65 9.07 25.85
C GLY A 398 -4.50 10.08 25.88
N TYR A 399 -3.32 9.67 25.44
CA TYR A 399 -2.18 10.57 25.24
C TYR A 399 -1.58 10.41 23.86
N VAL A 400 -1.43 11.51 23.13
CA VAL A 400 -0.79 11.51 21.81
C VAL A 400 0.72 11.51 21.99
N MET A 401 1.33 10.34 21.85
CA MET A 401 2.77 10.16 21.95
C MET A 401 3.50 10.73 20.74
N LYS A 402 2.97 10.48 19.55
CA LYS A 402 3.56 10.91 18.28
C LYS A 402 2.46 11.36 17.31
N SER A 403 2.72 12.43 16.60
CA SER A 403 1.97 12.84 15.41
C SER A 403 2.95 13.38 14.38
N ARG A 404 2.85 12.90 13.12
CA ARG A 404 3.69 13.40 12.02
C ARG A 404 3.10 14.64 11.38
N ASN A 405 1.77 14.72 11.33
CA ASN A 405 1.02 15.74 10.60
C ASN A 405 0.21 16.68 11.51
N GLY A 406 0.51 16.71 12.82
CA GLY A 406 -0.24 17.54 13.76
C GLY A 406 0.44 17.67 15.12
N ARG A 407 -0.28 18.25 16.08
CA ARG A 407 0.20 18.41 17.44
C ARG A 407 0.31 17.05 18.14
N ALA A 408 1.41 16.81 18.85
CA ALA A 408 1.62 15.67 19.74
C ALA A 408 1.81 16.13 21.19
N ARG A 409 1.94 15.17 22.11
CA ARG A 409 2.25 15.37 23.53
C ARG A 409 1.16 16.14 24.27
N PHE A 410 -0.08 15.67 24.11
CA PHE A 410 -1.20 16.17 24.90
C PHE A 410 -2.11 15.01 25.33
N LEU A 411 -2.78 15.20 26.46
CA LEU A 411 -3.79 14.32 27.00
C LEU A 411 -5.17 14.69 26.47
N PHE A 412 -6.04 13.71 26.35
CA PHE A 412 -7.45 13.91 26.06
C PHE A 412 -8.31 12.91 26.87
N PRO A 413 -9.46 13.36 27.41
CA PRO A 413 -10.33 12.52 28.18
C PRO A 413 -11.18 11.63 27.30
N MET A 414 -11.53 10.45 27.80
CA MET A 414 -12.41 9.51 27.14
C MET A 414 -13.38 8.90 28.17
N ASN A 415 -14.61 8.64 27.72
CA ASN A 415 -15.61 7.88 28.46
C ASN A 415 -15.76 6.50 27.81
N VAL A 416 -15.96 5.49 28.64
CA VAL A 416 -16.14 4.09 28.23
C VAL A 416 -17.41 3.54 28.85
N ASP A 417 -18.40 3.19 28.05
CA ASP A 417 -19.53 2.38 28.46
C ASP A 417 -19.22 0.91 28.27
N TYR A 418 -18.84 0.23 29.31
CA TYR A 418 -18.52 -1.21 29.26
C TYR A 418 -19.72 -2.10 28.96
N GLY A 419 -20.95 -1.62 29.11
CA GLY A 419 -22.17 -2.34 28.76
C GLY A 419 -22.32 -2.46 27.24
N THR A 420 -22.27 -1.35 26.55
CA THR A 420 -22.38 -1.26 25.07
C THR A 420 -21.04 -1.27 24.36
N LEU A 421 -19.94 -1.28 25.09
CA LEU A 421 -18.56 -1.20 24.56
C LEU A 421 -18.29 0.09 23.77
N ARG A 422 -19.05 1.13 24.02
CA ARG A 422 -18.90 2.41 23.33
C ARG A 422 -17.85 3.26 24.02
N MET A 423 -16.96 3.84 23.21
CA MET A 423 -16.03 4.89 23.62
C MET A 423 -16.44 6.22 23.01
N THR A 424 -16.32 7.30 23.78
CA THR A 424 -16.56 8.67 23.34
C THR A 424 -15.50 9.59 23.93
N GLU A 425 -15.33 10.78 23.36
CA GLU A 425 -14.54 11.81 24.01
C GLU A 425 -15.23 12.23 25.31
N GLY A 426 -14.47 12.39 26.37
CA GLY A 426 -14.96 12.85 27.67
C GLY A 426 -14.99 14.39 27.76
N ASP A 427 -15.52 14.89 28.85
CA ASP A 427 -15.39 16.30 29.22
C ASP A 427 -13.93 16.63 29.57
N GLU A 428 -13.61 17.92 29.73
CA GLU A 428 -12.25 18.37 30.06
C GLU A 428 -11.68 17.59 31.27
N LEU A 429 -10.38 17.24 31.18
CA LEU A 429 -9.68 16.66 32.34
C LEU A 429 -9.71 17.71 33.44
N GLU A 430 -10.22 17.33 34.61
CA GLU A 430 -10.02 18.13 35.82
C GLU A 430 -8.49 18.27 36.00
N ASP A 431 -7.98 19.51 36.08
CA ASP A 431 -6.58 19.78 36.38
C ASP A 431 -6.28 19.19 37.78
N ASP A 432 -5.77 17.95 37.79
CA ASP A 432 -5.12 17.42 39.00
C ASP A 432 -3.80 18.18 39.16
N GLU A 433 -3.73 19.04 40.18
CA GLU A 433 -2.54 19.74 40.67
C GLU A 433 -1.33 18.83 40.92
#